data_e63057b2db215b5786e503c69baeed5c
#
_entry.id   e63057b2db215b5786e503c69baeed5c
#
_cell.length_a   1.000
_cell.length_b   1.000
_cell.length_c   1.000
_cell.angle_alpha   90.00
_cell.angle_beta   90.00
_cell.angle_gamma   90.00
#
_symmetry.space_group_name_H-M   'P 1'
#
loop_
_entity.id
_entity.type
_entity.pdbx_description
1 polymer ?
#
loop_
_entity_poly.entity_id
_entity_poly.type
_entity_poly.pdbx_seq_one_letter_code
_entity_poly.pdbx_strand_id
1 'polypeptide(L)'
;MANRKGRVTIPTDLDVVPQTKEIMERWGADALRDCDGTEFPQELKDTGAKIYATYCTTRKDNAWAKANPDEVQQMYIMTPFHTAVKDTLEIHLMDHLYPAMLKVNTYDDIQRWWEVMDRTTGAPVPVEDWRYDAESGNVVIRTVPFHQYTVSFLTYIMWDPVNMYNAVVNDWKDAEPQITFDVRQPKTHAHSMERLRRFLDEHPYVDVIRFTTFFHQFTLSLIHISEPTRLQLIS
;
A
#
# COMPACT_ATOMS: atom_id res chain seq x y z
N MET A 1 21.33 33.52 -19.64
CA MET A 1 21.26 32.11 -19.15
C MET A 1 20.46 32.09 -17.89
N ALA A 2 19.32 31.40 -17.88
CA ALA A 2 18.52 31.26 -16.68
C ALA A 2 19.36 30.56 -15.59
N ASN A 3 19.22 31.04 -14.38
CA ASN A 3 19.97 30.52 -13.23
C ASN A 3 19.39 29.14 -12.82
N ARG A 4 19.88 28.06 -13.43
CA ARG A 4 19.41 26.69 -13.27
C ARG A 4 19.70 26.13 -11.88
N LYS A 5 19.06 26.68 -10.88
CA LYS A 5 19.22 26.26 -9.47
C LYS A 5 18.15 25.26 -9.00
N GLY A 6 17.29 24.77 -9.90
CA GLY A 6 16.19 23.88 -9.56
C GLY A 6 15.14 24.55 -8.68
N ARG A 7 14.87 25.82 -8.89
CA ARG A 7 13.92 26.59 -8.10
C ARG A 7 12.49 26.51 -8.60
N VAL A 8 12.30 26.30 -9.91
CA VAL A 8 10.99 26.12 -10.52
C VAL A 8 10.94 24.74 -11.17
N THR A 9 10.23 23.85 -10.54
CA THR A 9 10.05 22.46 -11.00
C THR A 9 8.66 22.30 -11.57
N ILE A 10 8.55 21.81 -12.81
CA ILE A 10 7.28 21.49 -13.43
C ILE A 10 7.14 19.97 -13.65
N PRO A 11 5.94 19.42 -13.46
CA PRO A 11 5.67 18.06 -13.87
C PRO A 11 5.65 17.95 -15.39
N THR A 12 6.06 16.81 -15.91
CA THR A 12 5.99 16.51 -17.34
C THR A 12 5.72 15.05 -17.58
N ASP A 13 5.20 14.76 -18.78
CA ASP A 13 4.96 13.42 -19.26
C ASP A 13 5.29 13.35 -20.77
N LEU A 14 5.38 12.14 -21.32
CA LEU A 14 5.72 11.90 -22.72
C LEU A 14 4.78 12.61 -23.71
N ASP A 15 3.50 12.69 -23.37
CA ASP A 15 2.45 13.24 -24.24
C ASP A 15 2.41 14.76 -24.28
N VAL A 16 3.19 15.45 -23.42
CA VAL A 16 3.12 16.90 -23.22
C VAL A 16 4.48 17.61 -23.42
N VAL A 17 5.40 17.01 -24.14
CA VAL A 17 6.76 17.56 -24.35
C VAL A 17 6.76 18.97 -24.94
N PRO A 18 5.96 19.29 -26.00
CA PRO A 18 5.91 20.64 -26.55
C PRO A 18 5.42 21.67 -25.54
N GLN A 19 4.35 21.34 -24.80
CA GLN A 19 3.79 22.22 -23.76
C GLN A 19 4.78 22.40 -22.61
N THR A 20 5.51 21.35 -22.24
CA THR A 20 6.57 21.41 -21.23
C THR A 20 7.65 22.43 -21.62
N LYS A 21 8.14 22.39 -22.86
CA LYS A 21 9.13 23.35 -23.35
C LYS A 21 8.62 24.78 -23.33
N GLU A 22 7.38 25.02 -23.81
CA GLU A 22 6.74 26.34 -23.77
C GLU A 22 6.65 26.87 -22.33
N ILE A 23 6.20 26.04 -21.37
CA ILE A 23 6.08 26.44 -19.97
C ILE A 23 7.47 26.71 -19.36
N MET A 24 8.48 25.90 -19.70
CA MET A 24 9.86 26.14 -19.25
C MET A 24 10.37 27.51 -19.66
N GLU A 25 10.15 27.91 -20.91
CA GLU A 25 10.54 29.22 -21.38
C GLU A 25 9.75 30.34 -20.73
N ARG A 26 8.43 30.17 -20.62
CA ARG A 26 7.51 31.19 -20.12
C ARG A 26 7.69 31.43 -18.62
N TRP A 27 7.95 30.40 -17.84
CA TRP A 27 8.06 30.49 -16.37
C TRP A 27 9.50 30.48 -15.88
N GLY A 28 10.48 30.31 -16.76
CA GLY A 28 11.87 30.13 -16.39
C GLY A 28 12.10 28.86 -15.56
N ALA A 29 11.34 27.81 -15.85
CA ALA A 29 11.50 26.53 -15.14
C ALA A 29 12.85 25.92 -15.50
N ASP A 30 13.57 25.48 -14.45
CA ASP A 30 14.92 24.96 -14.54
C ASP A 30 15.04 23.52 -14.01
N ALA A 31 13.90 22.92 -13.65
CA ALA A 31 13.79 21.54 -13.25
C ALA A 31 12.53 20.87 -13.81
N LEU A 32 12.65 19.63 -14.18
CA LEU A 32 11.58 18.77 -14.68
C LEU A 32 11.38 17.60 -13.74
N ARG A 33 10.16 17.18 -13.55
CA ARG A 33 9.78 16.04 -12.75
C ARG A 33 8.89 15.11 -13.54
N ASP A 34 9.23 13.83 -13.60
CA ASP A 34 8.31 12.81 -14.10
C ASP A 34 7.09 12.65 -13.17
N CYS A 35 5.99 12.16 -13.70
CA CYS A 35 4.76 11.96 -12.95
C CYS A 35 4.69 10.56 -12.31
N ASP A 36 5.23 9.54 -12.96
CA ASP A 36 5.01 8.12 -12.59
C ASP A 36 6.24 7.20 -12.70
N GLY A 37 7.42 7.74 -12.92
CA GLY A 37 8.65 6.98 -13.15
C GLY A 37 8.85 6.64 -14.64
N THR A 38 8.24 7.40 -15.55
CA THR A 38 8.41 7.25 -16.98
C THR A 38 9.79 7.78 -17.41
N GLU A 39 10.39 7.14 -18.40
CA GLU A 39 11.64 7.61 -18.97
C GLU A 39 11.47 8.96 -19.68
N PHE A 40 12.38 9.89 -19.41
CA PHE A 40 12.38 11.19 -20.10
C PHE A 40 12.79 11.05 -21.56
N PRO A 41 12.08 11.71 -22.52
CA PRO A 41 12.50 11.78 -23.90
C PRO A 41 13.78 12.61 -24.03
N GLN A 42 14.61 12.27 -25.03
CA GLN A 42 15.90 12.93 -25.25
C GLN A 42 15.77 14.45 -25.36
N GLU A 43 14.71 14.91 -25.99
CA GLU A 43 14.43 16.34 -26.14
C GLU A 43 14.31 17.12 -24.82
N LEU A 44 13.86 16.48 -23.76
CA LEU A 44 13.79 17.10 -22.43
C LEU A 44 15.14 16.98 -21.70
N LYS A 45 15.88 15.89 -21.90
CA LYS A 45 17.25 15.72 -21.37
C LYS A 45 18.16 16.81 -21.93
N ASP A 46 18.03 17.14 -23.22
CA ASP A 46 18.85 18.16 -23.92
C ASP A 46 18.55 19.59 -23.47
N THR A 47 17.46 19.86 -22.76
CA THR A 47 17.17 21.19 -22.21
C THR A 47 18.17 21.62 -21.16
N GLY A 48 18.90 20.66 -20.56
CA GLY A 48 19.83 20.87 -19.44
C GLY A 48 19.12 21.33 -18.17
N ALA A 49 17.81 21.18 -18.06
CA ALA A 49 17.10 21.29 -16.79
C ALA A 49 17.50 20.17 -15.84
N LYS A 50 17.37 20.39 -14.54
CA LYS A 50 17.52 19.30 -13.56
C LYS A 50 16.38 18.31 -13.68
N ILE A 51 16.71 17.01 -13.63
CA ILE A 51 15.72 15.95 -13.75
C ILE A 51 15.50 15.28 -12.42
N TYR A 52 14.24 15.34 -11.98
CA TYR A 52 13.74 14.68 -10.79
C TYR A 52 12.94 13.45 -11.20
N ALA A 53 13.49 12.26 -10.97
CA ALA A 53 12.79 11.02 -11.27
C ALA A 53 11.98 10.54 -10.07
N THR A 54 10.79 10.03 -10.34
CA THR A 54 9.96 9.34 -9.36
C THR A 54 10.35 7.87 -9.32
N TYR A 55 10.77 7.39 -8.15
CA TYR A 55 11.12 6.00 -7.94
C TYR A 55 10.12 5.33 -7.00
N CYS A 56 9.40 4.34 -7.53
CA CYS A 56 8.44 3.55 -6.78
C CYS A 56 9.12 2.32 -6.18
N THR A 57 9.33 2.30 -4.87
CA THR A 57 10.13 1.28 -4.18
C THR A 57 9.52 -0.12 -4.24
N THR A 58 8.21 -0.25 -4.38
CA THR A 58 7.49 -1.52 -4.25
C THR A 58 6.64 -1.89 -5.47
N ARG A 59 6.81 -1.20 -6.59
CA ARG A 59 6.05 -1.44 -7.82
C ARG A 59 6.83 -2.21 -8.87
N LYS A 60 6.10 -2.87 -9.78
CA LYS A 60 6.63 -3.57 -10.97
C LYS A 60 7.56 -4.75 -10.63
N ASP A 61 7.31 -5.44 -9.50
CA ASP A 61 8.13 -6.58 -9.09
C ASP A 61 7.32 -7.73 -8.47
N ASN A 62 6.17 -8.01 -9.07
CA ASN A 62 5.27 -9.08 -8.63
C ASN A 62 5.94 -10.45 -8.63
N ALA A 63 6.86 -10.71 -9.57
CA ALA A 63 7.58 -11.98 -9.64
C ALA A 63 8.39 -12.22 -8.37
N TRP A 64 9.10 -11.20 -7.90
CA TRP A 64 9.87 -11.29 -6.67
C TRP A 64 8.97 -11.44 -5.44
N ALA A 65 7.89 -10.65 -5.35
CA ALA A 65 6.92 -10.75 -4.26
C ALA A 65 6.27 -12.13 -4.17
N LYS A 66 5.88 -12.72 -5.32
CA LYS A 66 5.31 -14.07 -5.39
C LYS A 66 6.32 -15.16 -4.98
N ALA A 67 7.61 -14.95 -5.25
CA ALA A 67 8.69 -15.86 -4.86
C ALA A 67 9.09 -15.73 -3.38
N ASN A 68 8.74 -14.62 -2.73
CA ASN A 68 9.07 -14.32 -1.33
C ASN A 68 7.81 -13.91 -0.53
N PRO A 69 6.83 -14.82 -0.34
CA PRO A 69 5.56 -14.48 0.31
C PRO A 69 5.72 -14.02 1.77
N ASP A 70 6.79 -14.46 2.43
CA ASP A 70 7.19 -14.05 3.78
C ASP A 70 7.64 -12.57 3.87
N GLU A 71 7.97 -11.97 2.74
CA GLU A 71 8.42 -10.57 2.64
C GLU A 71 7.31 -9.62 2.15
N VAL A 72 6.13 -10.14 1.82
CA VAL A 72 4.98 -9.32 1.41
C VAL A 72 4.54 -8.43 2.58
N GLN A 73 4.19 -7.20 2.26
CA GLN A 73 3.74 -6.26 3.29
C GLN A 73 2.49 -6.76 3.99
N GLN A 74 2.50 -6.67 5.31
CA GLN A 74 1.41 -7.09 6.16
C GLN A 74 0.76 -5.88 6.84
N MET A 75 -0.50 -6.07 7.22
CA MET A 75 -1.20 -5.15 8.10
C MET A 75 -2.00 -5.93 9.15
N TYR A 76 -2.19 -5.27 10.29
CA TYR A 76 -3.01 -5.78 11.38
C TYR A 76 -4.41 -5.16 11.28
N ILE A 77 -5.44 -6.00 11.22
CA ILE A 77 -6.83 -5.58 11.03
C ILE A 77 -7.67 -6.07 12.20
N MET A 78 -8.63 -5.28 12.60
CA MET A 78 -9.63 -5.64 13.61
C MET A 78 -11.01 -5.69 12.96
N THR A 79 -11.76 -6.74 13.25
CA THR A 79 -13.17 -6.84 12.81
C THR A 79 -14.03 -5.76 13.47
N PRO A 80 -15.20 -5.43 12.90
CA PRO A 80 -16.23 -4.70 13.62
C PRO A 80 -16.62 -5.41 14.94
N PHE A 81 -17.35 -4.72 15.80
CA PHE A 81 -17.89 -5.29 17.04
C PHE A 81 -19.08 -6.21 16.72
N HIS A 82 -18.98 -7.44 17.20
CA HIS A 82 -20.03 -8.45 17.04
C HIS A 82 -20.64 -8.79 18.40
N THR A 83 -21.95 -8.67 18.53
CA THR A 83 -22.66 -9.04 19.76
C THR A 83 -23.02 -10.52 19.74
N ALA A 84 -22.57 -11.26 20.71
CA ALA A 84 -22.95 -12.66 20.89
C ALA A 84 -24.40 -12.78 21.39
N VAL A 85 -25.19 -13.61 20.73
CA VAL A 85 -26.58 -13.91 21.15
C VAL A 85 -26.71 -15.30 21.79
N LYS A 86 -25.62 -16.09 21.71
CA LYS A 86 -25.49 -17.45 22.23
C LYS A 86 -24.16 -17.61 22.94
N ASP A 87 -23.89 -18.78 23.43
CA ASP A 87 -22.60 -19.19 24.01
C ASP A 87 -21.48 -19.45 22.97
N THR A 88 -21.81 -19.29 21.70
CA THR A 88 -20.87 -19.41 20.58
C THR A 88 -21.15 -18.31 19.55
N LEU A 89 -20.09 -17.70 19.03
CA LEU A 89 -20.13 -16.68 17.98
C LEU A 89 -19.17 -17.07 16.87
N GLU A 90 -19.61 -16.92 15.63
CA GLU A 90 -18.77 -17.05 14.44
C GLU A 90 -18.60 -15.68 13.81
N ILE A 91 -17.35 -15.29 13.55
CA ILE A 91 -16.99 -14.01 12.90
C ILE A 91 -16.21 -14.33 11.64
N HIS A 92 -16.76 -13.97 10.49
CA HIS A 92 -16.04 -14.09 9.21
C HIS A 92 -15.06 -12.94 9.07
N LEU A 93 -13.76 -13.26 8.96
CA LEU A 93 -12.69 -12.27 9.03
C LEU A 93 -12.68 -11.26 7.90
N MET A 94 -13.14 -11.68 6.71
CA MET A 94 -13.11 -10.84 5.51
C MET A 94 -14.39 -10.05 5.27
N ASP A 95 -15.37 -10.13 6.18
CA ASP A 95 -16.57 -9.31 6.09
C ASP A 95 -16.18 -7.82 6.11
N HIS A 96 -16.79 -7.05 5.21
CA HIS A 96 -16.53 -5.62 5.02
C HIS A 96 -15.12 -5.26 4.50
N LEU A 97 -14.31 -6.25 4.11
CA LEU A 97 -13.00 -6.04 3.51
C LEU A 97 -13.03 -6.35 2.01
N TYR A 98 -12.12 -5.74 1.26
CA TYR A 98 -12.00 -6.00 -0.17
C TYR A 98 -11.10 -7.22 -0.42
N PRO A 99 -11.66 -8.40 -0.80
CA PRO A 99 -10.92 -9.67 -0.81
C PRO A 99 -9.80 -9.72 -1.86
N ALA A 100 -9.90 -8.92 -2.93
CA ALA A 100 -8.83 -8.86 -3.92
C ALA A 100 -7.60 -8.12 -3.42
N MET A 101 -7.76 -7.22 -2.42
CA MET A 101 -6.65 -6.44 -1.86
C MET A 101 -5.93 -7.17 -0.74
N LEU A 102 -6.63 -7.98 0.03
CA LEU A 102 -6.14 -8.54 1.28
C LEU A 102 -6.23 -10.07 1.27
N LYS A 103 -5.26 -10.72 1.89
CA LYS A 103 -5.28 -12.15 2.15
C LYS A 103 -4.94 -12.40 3.61
N VAL A 104 -5.77 -13.17 4.30
CA VAL A 104 -5.51 -13.56 5.70
C VAL A 104 -4.16 -14.27 5.78
N ASN A 105 -3.31 -13.82 6.69
CA ASN A 105 -2.04 -14.47 6.96
C ASN A 105 -2.24 -15.61 7.95
N THR A 106 -2.14 -16.84 7.43
CA THR A 106 -2.18 -18.09 8.20
C THR A 106 -0.82 -18.81 8.20
N TYR A 107 0.22 -18.18 7.63
CA TYR A 107 1.56 -18.74 7.60
C TYR A 107 2.26 -18.62 8.95
N ASP A 108 2.09 -17.47 9.62
CA ASP A 108 2.60 -17.25 10.96
C ASP A 108 1.70 -17.90 12.00
N ASP A 109 2.23 -18.15 13.20
CA ASP A 109 1.50 -18.70 14.33
C ASP A 109 0.32 -17.79 14.69
N ILE A 110 -0.89 -18.17 14.27
CA ILE A 110 -2.12 -17.40 14.49
C ILE A 110 -2.43 -17.21 15.97
N GLN A 111 -2.14 -18.19 16.83
CA GLN A 111 -2.40 -18.09 18.26
C GLN A 111 -1.50 -17.07 18.95
N ARG A 112 -0.32 -16.85 18.38
CA ARG A 112 0.63 -15.86 18.88
C ARG A 112 0.31 -14.44 18.40
N TRP A 113 -0.16 -14.31 17.16
CA TRP A 113 -0.27 -13.01 16.52
C TRP A 113 -1.69 -12.47 16.41
N TRP A 114 -2.68 -13.32 16.57
CA TRP A 114 -4.07 -12.88 16.56
C TRP A 114 -4.58 -12.68 17.98
N GLU A 115 -5.55 -11.80 18.12
CA GLU A 115 -6.16 -11.48 19.39
C GLU A 115 -7.68 -11.48 19.28
N VAL A 116 -8.34 -12.24 20.13
CA VAL A 116 -9.78 -12.19 20.30
C VAL A 116 -10.07 -11.46 21.60
N MET A 117 -10.86 -10.38 21.53
CA MET A 117 -11.18 -9.54 22.68
C MET A 117 -12.67 -9.59 23.01
N ASP A 118 -12.99 -9.81 24.26
CA ASP A 118 -14.30 -9.44 24.82
C ASP A 118 -14.29 -7.95 25.14
N ARG A 119 -14.96 -7.17 24.32
CA ARG A 119 -15.01 -5.70 24.41
C ARG A 119 -15.92 -5.20 25.53
N THR A 120 -16.80 -6.05 26.04
CA THR A 120 -17.66 -5.73 27.18
C THR A 120 -16.87 -5.72 28.48
N THR A 121 -15.97 -6.70 28.65
CA THR A 121 -15.11 -6.80 29.84
C THR A 121 -13.76 -6.12 29.65
N GLY A 122 -13.32 -5.93 28.40
CA GLY A 122 -11.97 -5.47 28.07
C GLY A 122 -10.89 -6.54 28.23
N ALA A 123 -11.27 -7.80 28.38
CA ALA A 123 -10.34 -8.91 28.56
C ALA A 123 -10.08 -9.68 27.24
N PRO A 124 -8.86 -10.20 27.02
CA PRO A 124 -8.62 -11.14 25.94
C PRO A 124 -9.37 -12.47 26.21
N VAL A 125 -9.91 -13.05 25.14
CA VAL A 125 -10.48 -14.41 25.20
C VAL A 125 -9.32 -15.41 25.21
N PRO A 126 -9.30 -16.36 26.15
CA PRO A 126 -8.27 -17.40 26.19
C PRO A 126 -8.15 -18.17 24.88
N VAL A 127 -6.92 -18.57 24.53
CA VAL A 127 -6.62 -19.22 23.23
C VAL A 127 -7.41 -20.52 23.04
N GLU A 128 -7.69 -21.24 24.12
CA GLU A 128 -8.49 -22.46 24.14
C GLU A 128 -9.98 -22.23 23.88
N ASP A 129 -10.46 -21.00 23.99
CA ASP A 129 -11.87 -20.63 23.82
C ASP A 129 -12.19 -20.08 22.42
N TRP A 130 -11.21 -20.06 21.50
CA TRP A 130 -11.45 -19.71 20.12
C TRP A 130 -10.59 -20.53 19.14
N ARG A 131 -11.05 -20.62 17.92
CA ARG A 131 -10.30 -21.27 16.83
C ARG A 131 -10.60 -20.62 15.49
N TYR A 132 -9.63 -20.63 14.60
CA TYR A 132 -9.82 -20.25 13.21
C TYR A 132 -10.18 -21.47 12.37
N ASP A 133 -11.22 -21.34 11.56
CA ASP A 133 -11.64 -22.32 10.56
C ASP A 133 -11.23 -21.79 9.18
N ALA A 134 -10.22 -22.42 8.58
CA ALA A 134 -9.66 -22.00 7.30
C ALA A 134 -10.59 -22.29 6.11
N GLU A 135 -11.55 -23.22 6.24
CA GLU A 135 -12.49 -23.55 5.15
C GLU A 135 -13.56 -22.48 5.03
N SER A 136 -14.11 -22.06 6.15
CA SER A 136 -15.13 -21.01 6.19
C SER A 136 -14.58 -19.59 6.27
N GLY A 137 -13.32 -19.42 6.67
CA GLY A 137 -12.73 -18.10 6.97
C GLY A 137 -13.24 -17.49 8.28
N ASN A 138 -13.88 -18.28 9.14
CA ASN A 138 -14.47 -17.84 10.38
C ASN A 138 -13.53 -18.03 11.57
N VAL A 139 -13.59 -17.10 12.52
CA VAL A 139 -13.15 -17.36 13.89
C VAL A 139 -14.37 -17.75 14.72
N VAL A 140 -14.32 -18.96 15.30
CA VAL A 140 -15.35 -19.48 16.19
C VAL A 140 -14.93 -19.24 17.62
N ILE A 141 -15.76 -18.55 18.40
CA ILE A 141 -15.44 -18.08 19.75
C ILE A 141 -16.45 -18.64 20.73
N ARG A 142 -15.98 -19.18 21.87
CA ARG A 142 -16.85 -19.43 23.02
C ARG A 142 -17.15 -18.09 23.70
N THR A 143 -18.42 -17.77 23.90
CA THR A 143 -18.84 -16.43 24.26
C THR A 143 -19.78 -16.41 25.46
N VAL A 144 -19.88 -15.24 26.09
CA VAL A 144 -20.97 -14.91 27.02
C VAL A 144 -22.04 -14.16 26.23
N PRO A 145 -23.32 -14.60 26.28
CA PRO A 145 -24.41 -13.92 25.59
C PRO A 145 -24.50 -12.43 25.97
N PHE A 146 -24.79 -11.60 24.95
CA PHE A 146 -24.89 -10.13 25.03
C PHE A 146 -23.57 -9.40 25.22
N HIS A 147 -22.41 -10.08 25.30
CA HIS A 147 -21.10 -9.45 25.20
C HIS A 147 -20.74 -9.15 23.75
N GLN A 148 -19.87 -8.16 23.57
CA GLN A 148 -19.32 -7.76 22.26
C GLN A 148 -17.91 -8.29 22.09
N TYR A 149 -17.60 -8.80 20.90
CA TYR A 149 -16.32 -9.38 20.56
C TYR A 149 -15.72 -8.76 19.32
N THR A 150 -14.39 -8.74 19.25
CA THR A 150 -13.64 -8.41 18.03
C THR A 150 -12.51 -9.41 17.87
N VAL A 151 -12.10 -9.60 16.63
CA VAL A 151 -10.90 -10.35 16.26
C VAL A 151 -9.92 -9.40 15.59
N SER A 152 -8.70 -9.36 16.10
CA SER A 152 -7.57 -8.67 15.47
C SER A 152 -6.66 -9.72 14.83
N PHE A 153 -6.31 -9.54 13.57
CA PHE A 153 -5.60 -10.55 12.80
C PHE A 153 -4.66 -9.94 11.74
N LEU A 154 -3.69 -10.72 11.28
CA LEU A 154 -2.75 -10.32 10.25
C LEU A 154 -3.26 -10.64 8.84
N THR A 155 -3.03 -9.73 7.92
CA THR A 155 -3.29 -9.91 6.49
C THR A 155 -2.09 -9.49 5.66
N TYR A 156 -1.90 -10.15 4.50
CA TYR A 156 -1.01 -9.68 3.44
C TYR A 156 -1.73 -8.68 2.55
N ILE A 157 -1.01 -7.64 2.12
CA ILE A 157 -1.50 -6.67 1.14
C ILE A 157 -1.17 -7.19 -0.26
N MET A 158 -2.17 -7.72 -0.94
CA MET A 158 -2.03 -8.36 -2.26
C MET A 158 -2.19 -7.39 -3.42
N TRP A 159 -2.66 -6.19 -3.16
CA TRP A 159 -2.80 -5.13 -4.14
C TRP A 159 -2.40 -3.79 -3.54
N ASP A 160 -1.38 -3.16 -4.14
CA ASP A 160 -0.96 -1.82 -3.75
C ASP A 160 -2.18 -0.87 -3.76
N PRO A 161 -2.47 -0.19 -2.65
CA PRO A 161 -3.65 0.68 -2.53
C PRO A 161 -3.77 1.74 -3.62
N VAL A 162 -2.66 2.28 -4.11
CA VAL A 162 -2.69 3.28 -5.20
C VAL A 162 -3.07 2.67 -6.52
N ASN A 163 -2.50 1.53 -6.81
CA ASN A 163 -2.83 0.77 -8.00
C ASN A 163 -4.30 0.36 -7.98
N MET A 164 -4.77 -0.10 -6.83
CA MET A 164 -6.17 -0.43 -6.64
C MET A 164 -7.08 0.79 -6.82
N TYR A 165 -6.74 1.92 -6.21
CA TYR A 165 -7.49 3.17 -6.38
C TYR A 165 -7.56 3.58 -7.85
N ASN A 166 -6.44 3.58 -8.56
CA ASN A 166 -6.40 3.92 -9.97
C ASN A 166 -7.24 2.97 -10.84
N ALA A 167 -7.19 1.67 -10.57
CA ALA A 167 -7.98 0.68 -11.29
C ALA A 167 -9.48 0.81 -11.04
N VAL A 168 -9.89 1.04 -9.78
CA VAL A 168 -11.30 1.04 -9.36
C VAL A 168 -11.96 2.42 -9.56
N VAL A 169 -11.25 3.50 -9.20
CA VAL A 169 -11.82 4.85 -9.18
C VAL A 169 -11.55 5.59 -10.49
N ASN A 170 -10.33 5.45 -11.04
CA ASN A 170 -9.92 6.13 -12.29
C ASN A 170 -10.14 5.28 -13.54
N ASP A 171 -10.70 4.08 -13.38
CA ASP A 171 -10.99 3.13 -14.49
C ASP A 171 -9.75 2.70 -15.31
N TRP A 172 -8.57 2.70 -14.69
CA TRP A 172 -7.34 2.22 -15.32
C TRP A 172 -7.27 0.69 -15.24
N LYS A 173 -8.08 0.02 -16.07
CA LYS A 173 -8.39 -1.42 -15.96
C LYS A 173 -7.24 -2.36 -16.33
N ASP A 174 -6.24 -1.88 -17.08
CA ASP A 174 -5.17 -2.74 -17.61
C ASP A 174 -3.99 -2.94 -16.64
N ALA A 175 -4.08 -2.37 -15.44
CA ALA A 175 -3.02 -2.49 -14.46
C ALA A 175 -3.13 -3.82 -13.68
N GLU A 176 -2.16 -4.73 -13.86
CA GLU A 176 -2.02 -5.90 -12.99
C GLU A 176 -1.92 -5.43 -11.52
N PRO A 177 -2.67 -6.06 -10.57
CA PRO A 177 -2.48 -5.78 -9.15
C PRO A 177 -1.02 -5.90 -8.74
N GLN A 178 -0.45 -4.84 -8.18
CA GLN A 178 0.94 -4.81 -7.73
C GLN A 178 0.99 -5.25 -6.27
N ILE A 179 1.72 -6.32 -5.98
CA ILE A 179 1.92 -6.83 -4.62
C ILE A 179 2.99 -5.99 -3.95
N THR A 180 2.70 -5.51 -2.74
CA THR A 180 3.65 -4.73 -1.95
C THR A 180 4.51 -5.64 -1.09
N PHE A 181 5.78 -5.30 -0.91
CA PHE A 181 6.68 -5.98 0.00
C PHE A 181 7.27 -5.02 1.03
N ASP A 182 7.65 -5.55 2.19
CA ASP A 182 8.11 -4.73 3.31
C ASP A 182 9.63 -4.48 3.20
N VAL A 183 10.00 -3.26 2.86
CA VAL A 183 11.41 -2.84 2.73
C VAL A 183 12.21 -2.92 4.05
N ARG A 184 11.56 -3.12 5.18
CA ARG A 184 12.20 -3.35 6.49
C ARG A 184 12.73 -4.77 6.64
N GLN A 185 12.21 -5.70 5.86
CA GLN A 185 12.67 -7.08 5.86
C GLN A 185 14.04 -7.20 5.17
N PRO A 186 14.97 -8.02 5.71
CA PRO A 186 16.34 -8.08 5.20
C PRO A 186 16.47 -8.45 3.72
N LYS A 187 15.71 -9.44 3.23
CA LYS A 187 15.73 -9.85 1.82
C LYS A 187 15.19 -8.74 0.94
N THR A 188 14.05 -8.14 1.33
CA THR A 188 13.42 -7.02 0.62
C THR A 188 14.34 -5.82 0.59
N HIS A 189 15.00 -5.50 1.70
CA HIS A 189 15.96 -4.40 1.75
C HIS A 189 17.11 -4.61 0.75
N ALA A 190 17.73 -5.79 0.75
CA ALA A 190 18.82 -6.12 -0.17
C ALA A 190 18.37 -6.03 -1.64
N HIS A 191 17.22 -6.63 -1.96
CA HIS A 191 16.62 -6.58 -3.29
C HIS A 191 16.29 -5.15 -3.74
N SER A 192 15.70 -4.36 -2.87
CA SER A 192 15.34 -2.95 -3.16
C SER A 192 16.57 -2.09 -3.41
N MET A 193 17.66 -2.32 -2.67
CA MET A 193 18.94 -1.62 -2.87
C MET A 193 19.59 -2.00 -4.20
N GLU A 194 19.51 -3.26 -4.61
CA GLU A 194 20.02 -3.70 -5.90
C GLU A 194 19.21 -3.08 -7.06
N ARG A 195 17.88 -3.08 -6.94
CA ARG A 195 17.00 -2.42 -7.92
C ARG A 195 17.29 -0.93 -8.05
N LEU A 196 17.51 -0.25 -6.91
CA LEU A 196 17.84 1.16 -6.92
C LEU A 196 19.19 1.43 -7.61
N ARG A 197 20.21 0.61 -7.37
CA ARG A 197 21.50 0.74 -8.06
C ARG A 197 21.31 0.55 -9.57
N ARG A 198 20.59 -0.48 -9.99
CA ARG A 198 20.28 -0.70 -11.41
C ARG A 198 19.55 0.48 -12.02
N PHE A 199 18.55 1.03 -11.33
CA PHE A 199 17.83 2.22 -11.79
C PHE A 199 18.79 3.41 -12.00
N LEU A 200 19.72 3.65 -11.10
CA LEU A 200 20.72 4.71 -11.23
C LEU A 200 21.65 4.49 -12.42
N ASP A 201 22.10 3.27 -12.62
CA ASP A 201 22.98 2.91 -13.75
C ASP A 201 22.29 3.07 -15.10
N GLU A 202 21.00 2.73 -15.17
CA GLU A 202 20.17 2.85 -16.37
C GLU A 202 19.73 4.30 -16.67
N HIS A 203 19.71 5.17 -15.64
CA HIS A 203 19.24 6.56 -15.75
C HIS A 203 20.29 7.59 -15.29
N PRO A 204 21.46 7.63 -15.94
CA PRO A 204 22.57 8.51 -15.52
C PRO A 204 22.25 10.01 -15.71
N TYR A 205 21.17 10.34 -16.40
CA TYR A 205 20.69 11.71 -16.61
C TYR A 205 19.86 12.25 -15.43
N VAL A 206 19.53 11.43 -14.44
CA VAL A 206 18.71 11.84 -13.29
C VAL A 206 19.60 12.54 -12.25
N ASP A 207 19.22 13.77 -11.89
CA ASP A 207 19.91 14.54 -10.86
C ASP A 207 19.40 14.25 -9.45
N VAL A 208 18.10 13.97 -9.32
CA VAL A 208 17.42 13.78 -8.02
C VAL A 208 16.43 12.63 -8.11
N ILE A 209 16.50 11.71 -7.15
CA ILE A 209 15.49 10.66 -6.99
C ILE A 209 14.46 11.09 -5.95
N ARG A 210 13.21 10.96 -6.33
CA ARG A 210 12.06 11.16 -5.47
C ARG A 210 11.43 9.81 -5.14
N PHE A 211 11.62 9.34 -3.92
CA PHE A 211 11.02 8.11 -3.46
C PHE A 211 9.51 8.28 -3.27
N THR A 212 8.75 7.40 -3.88
CA THR A 212 7.30 7.33 -3.70
C THR A 212 6.95 6.14 -2.82
N THR A 213 6.92 6.39 -1.51
CA THR A 213 6.45 5.44 -0.50
C THR A 213 5.16 5.91 0.15
N PHE A 214 4.68 7.06 -0.30
CA PHE A 214 3.62 7.84 0.32
C PHE A 214 2.36 7.04 0.66
N PHE A 215 2.00 6.10 -0.18
CA PHE A 215 0.73 5.40 -0.06
C PHE A 215 0.76 4.22 0.92
N HIS A 216 1.93 3.68 1.24
CA HIS A 216 2.04 2.64 2.27
C HIS A 216 1.71 3.15 3.67
N GLN A 217 1.89 4.44 3.91
CA GLN A 217 1.58 5.09 5.18
C GLN A 217 0.08 5.36 5.36
N PHE A 218 -0.69 5.34 4.27
CA PHE A 218 -2.12 5.64 4.26
C PHE A 218 -3.00 4.40 4.04
N THR A 219 -2.48 3.21 4.24
CA THR A 219 -3.27 1.96 4.11
C THR A 219 -4.48 1.96 5.04
N LEU A 220 -4.38 2.65 6.19
CA LEU A 220 -5.51 2.87 7.10
C LEU A 220 -6.67 3.66 6.46
N SER A 221 -6.40 4.52 5.47
CA SER A 221 -7.45 5.27 4.79
C SER A 221 -8.37 4.41 3.92
N LEU A 222 -7.90 3.25 3.48
CA LEU A 222 -8.72 2.32 2.69
C LEU A 222 -9.72 1.53 3.54
N ILE A 223 -9.41 1.29 4.81
CA ILE A 223 -10.38 0.76 5.77
C ILE A 223 -11.50 1.78 5.98
N HIS A 224 -11.21 3.08 5.91
CA HIS A 224 -12.18 4.16 6.03
C HIS A 224 -13.02 4.39 4.77
N ILE A 225 -12.56 3.98 3.59
CA ILE A 225 -13.35 4.07 2.35
C ILE A 225 -14.53 3.09 2.40
N SER A 226 -14.40 1.96 3.08
CA SER A 226 -15.49 1.01 3.28
C SER A 226 -16.48 1.42 4.37
N GLU A 227 -16.13 2.39 5.25
CA GLU A 227 -16.99 2.92 6.31
C GLU A 227 -16.92 4.46 6.41
N PRO A 228 -17.49 5.23 5.46
CA PRO A 228 -17.41 6.69 5.47
C PRO A 228 -18.09 7.35 6.68
N THR A 229 -18.90 6.62 7.43
CA THR A 229 -19.70 7.14 8.54
C THR A 229 -18.90 7.36 9.83
N ARG A 230 -17.72 6.79 9.99
CA ARG A 230 -16.92 6.93 11.22
C ARG A 230 -15.96 8.12 11.26
N LEU A 231 -15.64 8.74 10.13
CA LEU A 231 -14.78 9.93 10.08
C LEU A 231 -15.45 11.20 10.64
N GLN A 232 -16.76 11.20 10.84
CA GLN A 232 -17.48 12.36 11.42
C GLN A 232 -17.46 12.41 12.96
N LEU A 233 -16.87 11.40 13.64
CA LEU A 233 -16.87 11.31 15.09
C LEU A 233 -15.55 11.73 15.75
N ILE A 234 -14.57 12.22 14.98
CA ILE A 234 -13.24 12.65 15.48
C ILE A 234 -12.98 14.15 15.19
N SER A 235 -14.01 14.92 14.88
CA SER A 235 -13.90 16.38 14.76
C SER A 235 -14.42 17.10 16.00
#